data_ddaa47c4e9d7ba853737ccff890d264d
#
_entry.id   ddaa47c4e9d7ba853737ccff890d264d
#
_cell.length_a   1.000
_cell.length_b   1.000
_cell.length_c   1.000
_cell.angle_alpha   90.00
_cell.angle_beta   90.00
_cell.angle_gamma   90.00
#
_symmetry.space_group_name_H-M   'P 1'
#
loop_
_entity.id
_entity.type
_entity.pdbx_description
1 polymer ?
#
loop_
_entity_poly.entity_id
_entity_poly.type
_entity_poly.pdbx_seq_one_letter_code
_entity_poly.pdbx_strand_id
1 'polypeptide(L)'
;RWLANKWGIDPKAKTPAVVHEDGRDYVPTNGWTVFAHQFSSIAGAGPVTGAIQAAAFGWLPVLLWVLIGGIFFGAVTDFGALYASVKNDGKSMGMLIEKYIGKTGRKLFLLFCWLFCGIVIAAFADMVAGTFNAFGTDGALVEAAQTNGAAGMVSIMFMVFAVVFG
;
A
#
# COMPACT_ATOMS: atom_id res chain seq x y z
N ARG A 1 -11.79 5.78 19.26
CA ARG A 1 -12.06 5.68 20.71
C ARG A 1 -13.14 4.65 21.02
N TRP A 2 -14.31 4.67 20.35
CA TRP A 2 -15.37 3.71 20.56
C TRP A 2 -14.93 2.26 20.29
N LEU A 3 -14.30 1.98 19.15
CA LEU A 3 -13.74 0.67 18.80
C LEU A 3 -12.65 0.23 19.79
N ALA A 4 -11.75 1.13 20.16
CA ALA A 4 -10.70 0.85 21.14
C ALA A 4 -11.27 0.41 22.49
N ASN A 5 -12.27 1.12 22.96
CA ASN A 5 -12.95 0.75 24.22
C ASN A 5 -13.69 -0.58 24.10
N LYS A 6 -14.37 -0.83 22.97
CA LYS A 6 -15.11 -2.08 22.74
C LYS A 6 -14.19 -3.29 22.63
N TRP A 7 -12.98 -3.11 22.12
CA TRP A 7 -11.98 -4.18 22.00
C TRP A 7 -11.08 -4.31 23.23
N GLY A 8 -11.29 -3.49 24.25
CA GLY A 8 -10.54 -3.54 25.50
C GLY A 8 -9.07 -3.17 25.32
N ILE A 9 -8.77 -2.20 24.46
CA ILE A 9 -7.40 -1.74 24.26
C ILE A 9 -6.97 -0.92 25.47
N ASP A 10 -5.93 -1.38 26.16
CA ASP A 10 -5.30 -0.63 27.25
C ASP A 10 -4.25 0.34 26.66
N PRO A 11 -4.46 1.66 26.77
CA PRO A 11 -3.52 2.65 26.26
C PRO A 11 -2.17 2.67 27.01
N LYS A 12 -2.09 2.01 28.16
CA LYS A 12 -0.86 1.88 28.96
C LYS A 12 -0.11 0.57 28.71
N ALA A 13 -0.70 -0.35 27.94
CA ALA A 13 -0.04 -1.60 27.60
C ALA A 13 1.23 -1.35 26.79
N LYS A 14 2.32 -2.02 27.16
CA LYS A 14 3.56 -1.97 26.40
C LYS A 14 3.38 -2.69 25.06
N THR A 15 3.84 -2.06 23.98
CA THR A 15 3.82 -2.66 22.65
C THR A 15 4.91 -3.73 22.51
N PRO A 16 4.77 -4.69 21.59
CA PRO A 16 5.80 -5.71 21.33
C PRO A 16 7.18 -5.10 21.06
N ALA A 17 7.26 -3.96 20.39
CA ALA A 17 8.52 -3.26 20.13
C ALA A 17 9.26 -2.85 21.43
N VAL A 18 8.52 -2.57 22.50
CA VAL A 18 9.11 -2.21 23.81
C VAL A 18 9.40 -3.46 24.64
N VAL A 19 8.57 -4.52 24.52
CA VAL A 19 8.72 -5.73 25.32
C VAL A 19 9.84 -6.63 24.80
N HIS A 20 10.01 -6.69 23.48
CA HIS A 20 10.96 -7.56 22.79
C HIS A 20 12.08 -6.78 22.10
N GLU A 21 12.38 -5.56 22.60
CA GLU A 21 13.41 -4.70 22.02
C GLU A 21 14.74 -5.43 21.83
N ASP A 22 15.17 -5.56 20.57
CA ASP A 22 16.42 -6.23 20.17
C ASP A 22 17.33 -5.35 19.30
N GLY A 23 16.88 -4.13 18.99
CA GLY A 23 17.60 -3.18 18.14
C GLY A 23 17.64 -3.54 16.65
N ARG A 24 16.94 -4.58 16.23
CA ARG A 24 16.84 -5.03 14.81
C ARG A 24 15.41 -5.15 14.34
N ASP A 25 14.68 -6.14 14.86
CA ASP A 25 13.30 -6.45 14.46
C ASP A 25 12.29 -5.70 15.33
N TYR A 26 12.64 -5.44 16.59
CA TYR A 26 11.82 -4.74 17.55
C TYR A 26 12.55 -3.48 18.03
N VAL A 27 12.21 -2.35 17.43
CA VAL A 27 12.80 -1.05 17.76
C VAL A 27 11.68 -0.08 18.15
N PRO A 28 11.64 0.39 19.40
CA PRO A 28 10.71 1.43 19.81
C PRO A 28 10.94 2.69 18.99
N THR A 29 9.91 3.15 18.30
CA THR A 29 9.99 4.26 17.37
C THR A 29 9.01 5.36 17.76
N ASN A 30 9.36 6.62 17.47
CA ASN A 30 8.47 7.75 17.71
C ASN A 30 7.16 7.61 16.91
N GLY A 31 6.04 7.92 17.54
CA GLY A 31 4.70 7.84 16.93
C GLY A 31 4.56 8.64 15.63
N TRP A 32 5.23 9.77 15.51
CA TRP A 32 5.24 10.56 14.27
C TRP A 32 5.97 9.85 13.12
N THR A 33 7.04 9.16 13.40
CA THR A 33 7.78 8.37 12.40
C THR A 33 6.94 7.18 11.93
N VAL A 34 6.27 6.49 12.86
CA VAL A 34 5.36 5.38 12.52
C VAL A 34 4.18 5.90 11.68
N PHE A 35 3.58 7.03 12.07
CA PHE A 35 2.50 7.64 11.30
C PHE A 35 2.95 8.03 9.89
N ALA A 36 4.11 8.70 9.75
CA ALA A 36 4.63 9.11 8.45
C ALA A 36 4.91 7.91 7.55
N HIS A 37 5.48 6.85 8.09
CA HIS A 37 5.73 5.60 7.36
C HIS A 37 4.42 4.94 6.91
N GLN A 38 3.44 4.82 7.80
CA GLN A 38 2.15 4.24 7.48
C GLN A 38 1.41 5.06 6.41
N PHE A 39 1.40 6.37 6.54
CA PHE A 39 0.81 7.26 5.55
C PHE A 39 1.49 7.11 4.18
N SER A 40 2.82 7.10 4.14
CA SER A 40 3.59 6.91 2.92
C SER A 40 3.32 5.54 2.25
N SER A 41 3.12 4.49 3.05
CA SER A 41 2.81 3.16 2.55
C SER A 41 1.41 3.05 1.93
N ILE A 42 0.43 3.81 2.46
CA ILE A 42 -0.95 3.85 1.96
C ILE A 42 -1.07 4.77 0.75
N ALA A 43 -0.43 5.96 0.79
CA ALA A 43 -0.53 7.00 -0.23
C ALA A 43 0.31 6.70 -1.48
N GLY A 44 0.16 5.49 -2.04
CA GLY A 44 0.80 5.11 -3.31
C GLY A 44 0.07 5.64 -4.54
N ALA A 45 0.50 5.22 -5.72
CA ALA A 45 -0.10 5.62 -6.99
C ALA A 45 -1.57 5.15 -7.14
N GLY A 46 -1.93 4.00 -6.55
CA GLY A 46 -3.28 3.43 -6.60
C GLY A 46 -4.38 4.37 -6.09
N PRO A 47 -4.28 4.95 -4.88
CA PRO A 47 -5.24 5.92 -4.37
C PRO A 47 -5.44 7.16 -5.26
N VAL A 48 -4.39 7.62 -5.93
CA VAL A 48 -4.46 8.78 -6.84
C VAL A 48 -5.11 8.40 -8.16
N THR A 49 -4.58 7.40 -8.85
CA THR A 49 -5.08 6.96 -10.16
C THR A 49 -6.45 6.32 -10.08
N GLY A 50 -6.73 5.58 -9.01
CA GLY A 50 -8.03 4.95 -8.78
C GLY A 50 -9.16 5.96 -8.64
N ALA A 51 -8.94 7.06 -7.93
CA ALA A 51 -9.92 8.14 -7.81
C ALA A 51 -10.19 8.82 -9.16
N ILE A 52 -9.14 9.05 -9.96
CA ILE A 52 -9.26 9.64 -11.31
C ILE A 52 -10.05 8.71 -12.24
N GLN A 53 -9.72 7.43 -12.27
CA GLN A 53 -10.44 6.44 -13.09
C GLN A 53 -11.91 6.28 -12.64
N ALA A 54 -12.14 6.25 -11.34
CA ALA A 54 -13.48 6.15 -10.78
C ALA A 54 -14.35 7.39 -11.10
N ALA A 55 -13.75 8.56 -11.30
CA ALA A 55 -14.46 9.77 -11.70
C ALA A 55 -15.21 9.62 -13.04
N ALA A 56 -14.79 8.68 -13.91
CA ALA A 56 -15.51 8.34 -15.13
C ALA A 56 -16.93 7.80 -14.88
N PHE A 57 -17.20 7.24 -13.68
CA PHE A 57 -18.51 6.77 -13.24
C PHE A 57 -19.38 7.85 -12.59
N GLY A 58 -18.86 9.07 -12.49
CA GLY A 58 -19.52 10.21 -11.87
C GLY A 58 -18.96 10.55 -10.49
N TRP A 59 -18.98 11.83 -10.15
CA TRP A 59 -18.36 12.32 -8.90
C TRP A 59 -19.07 11.86 -7.62
N LEU A 60 -20.40 11.71 -7.63
CA LEU A 60 -21.17 11.37 -6.45
C LEU A 60 -20.92 9.92 -5.98
N PRO A 61 -20.98 8.88 -6.82
CA PRO A 61 -20.59 7.53 -6.44
C PRO A 61 -19.16 7.45 -5.89
N VAL A 62 -18.22 8.17 -6.51
CA VAL A 62 -16.82 8.21 -6.07
C VAL A 62 -16.70 8.85 -4.69
N LEU A 63 -17.34 9.99 -4.47
CA LEU A 63 -17.33 10.68 -3.18
C LEU A 63 -17.89 9.78 -2.06
N LEU A 64 -19.03 9.16 -2.30
CA LEU A 64 -19.65 8.24 -1.34
C LEU A 64 -18.75 7.03 -1.05
N TRP A 65 -18.15 6.45 -2.09
CA TRP A 65 -17.23 5.32 -1.92
C TRP A 65 -15.97 5.71 -1.14
N VAL A 66 -15.36 6.85 -1.45
CA VAL A 66 -14.16 7.33 -0.74
C VAL A 66 -14.48 7.60 0.74
N LEU A 67 -15.59 8.25 1.05
CA LEU A 67 -15.98 8.53 2.42
C LEU A 67 -16.40 7.28 3.19
N ILE A 68 -17.37 6.55 2.67
CA ILE A 68 -17.94 5.37 3.37
C ILE A 68 -16.93 4.21 3.31
N GLY A 69 -16.38 3.92 2.14
CA GLY A 69 -15.40 2.86 1.95
C GLY A 69 -14.11 3.11 2.73
N GLY A 70 -13.58 4.33 2.70
CA GLY A 70 -12.40 4.70 3.45
C GLY A 70 -12.57 4.56 4.96
N ILE A 71 -13.73 4.89 5.50
CA ILE A 71 -14.01 4.77 6.94
C ILE A 71 -14.28 3.32 7.32
N PHE A 72 -15.25 2.66 6.66
CA PHE A 72 -15.73 1.35 7.11
C PHE A 72 -14.89 0.18 6.59
N PHE A 73 -14.39 0.25 5.35
CA PHE A 73 -13.57 -0.82 4.78
C PHE A 73 -12.07 -0.55 4.94
N GLY A 74 -11.61 0.68 4.83
CA GLY A 74 -10.20 1.04 5.04
C GLY A 74 -9.85 1.11 6.52
N ALA A 75 -10.26 2.18 7.20
CA ALA A 75 -9.78 2.48 8.55
C ALA A 75 -10.13 1.39 9.59
N VAL A 76 -11.30 0.74 9.50
CA VAL A 76 -11.70 -0.30 10.43
C VAL A 76 -10.88 -1.58 10.21
N THR A 77 -10.64 -1.97 8.96
CA THR A 77 -9.82 -3.17 8.66
C THR A 77 -8.36 -2.96 9.01
N ASP A 78 -7.80 -1.79 8.71
CA ASP A 78 -6.41 -1.46 9.03
C ASP A 78 -6.20 -1.41 10.55
N PHE A 79 -7.12 -0.78 11.26
CA PHE A 79 -7.10 -0.77 12.72
C PHE A 79 -7.23 -2.17 13.32
N GLY A 80 -8.08 -3.02 12.73
CA GLY A 80 -8.24 -4.41 13.13
C GLY A 80 -6.99 -5.24 12.90
N ALA A 81 -6.36 -5.09 11.76
CA ALA A 81 -5.11 -5.77 11.42
C ALA A 81 -3.96 -5.35 12.34
N LEU A 82 -3.81 -4.04 12.58
CA LEU A 82 -2.83 -3.50 13.52
C LEU A 82 -3.04 -4.02 14.94
N TYR A 83 -4.27 -3.97 15.45
CA TYR A 83 -4.61 -4.49 16.75
C TYR A 83 -4.32 -5.99 16.88
N ALA A 84 -4.72 -6.79 15.89
CA ALA A 84 -4.46 -8.22 15.88
C ALA A 84 -2.95 -8.52 15.87
N SER A 85 -2.17 -7.76 15.09
CA SER A 85 -0.71 -7.88 15.05
C SER A 85 -0.08 -7.55 16.40
N VAL A 86 -0.40 -6.40 16.98
CA VAL A 86 0.13 -5.95 18.29
C VAL A 86 -0.23 -6.94 19.40
N LYS A 87 -1.45 -7.46 19.41
CA LYS A 87 -1.90 -8.46 20.39
C LYS A 87 -1.21 -9.82 20.25
N ASN A 88 -0.59 -10.09 19.12
CA ASN A 88 0.13 -11.33 18.81
C ASN A 88 1.63 -11.09 18.55
N ASP A 89 2.27 -10.29 19.39
CA ASP A 89 3.72 -10.04 19.37
C ASP A 89 4.25 -9.44 18.06
N GLY A 90 3.46 -8.61 17.38
CA GLY A 90 3.86 -7.98 16.14
C GLY A 90 3.89 -8.91 14.92
N LYS A 91 3.20 -10.06 14.98
CA LYS A 91 3.20 -11.04 13.89
C LYS A 91 2.47 -10.52 12.64
N SER A 92 3.00 -10.91 11.48
CA SER A 92 2.39 -10.62 10.19
C SER A 92 1.05 -11.34 10.01
N MET A 93 0.19 -10.85 9.10
CA MET A 93 -1.12 -11.47 8.82
C MET A 93 -1.00 -12.93 8.40
N GLY A 94 0.03 -13.32 7.65
CA GLY A 94 0.25 -14.72 7.28
C GLY A 94 0.50 -15.62 8.49
N MET A 95 1.22 -15.13 9.49
CA MET A 95 1.45 -15.85 10.74
C MET A 95 0.19 -15.91 11.62
N LEU A 96 -0.62 -14.87 11.62
CA LEU A 96 -1.90 -14.86 12.32
C LEU A 96 -2.88 -15.85 11.70
N ILE A 97 -2.95 -15.92 10.37
CA ILE A 97 -3.77 -16.89 9.65
C ILE A 97 -3.30 -18.32 9.99
N GLU A 98 -1.99 -18.57 10.05
CA GLU A 98 -1.48 -19.88 10.50
C GLU A 98 -1.94 -20.21 11.92
N LYS A 99 -1.87 -19.25 12.83
CA LYS A 99 -2.26 -19.45 14.24
C LYS A 99 -3.74 -19.77 14.42
N TYR A 100 -4.63 -19.10 13.68
CA TYR A 100 -6.09 -19.21 13.88
C TYR A 100 -6.79 -20.14 12.89
N ILE A 101 -6.26 -20.32 11.68
CA ILE A 101 -6.86 -21.11 10.61
C ILE A 101 -6.02 -22.36 10.28
N GLY A 102 -4.71 -22.26 10.50
CA GLY A 102 -3.78 -23.36 10.27
C GLY A 102 -2.88 -23.18 9.05
N LYS A 103 -1.97 -24.15 8.85
CA LYS A 103 -0.92 -24.10 7.81
C LYS A 103 -1.47 -24.01 6.39
N THR A 104 -2.58 -24.67 6.12
CA THR A 104 -3.23 -24.64 4.79
C THR A 104 -3.76 -23.23 4.50
N GLY A 105 -4.41 -22.58 5.49
CA GLY A 105 -4.86 -21.20 5.36
C GLY A 105 -3.72 -20.24 5.06
N ARG A 106 -2.58 -20.37 5.75
CA ARG A 106 -1.38 -19.58 5.47
C ARG A 106 -0.88 -19.76 4.04
N LYS A 107 -0.78 -21.01 3.56
CA LYS A 107 -0.32 -21.28 2.18
C LYS A 107 -1.24 -20.65 1.13
N LEU A 108 -2.54 -20.79 1.30
CA LEU A 108 -3.54 -20.18 0.40
C LEU A 108 -3.46 -18.65 0.43
N PHE A 109 -3.32 -18.05 1.61
CA PHE A 109 -3.14 -16.62 1.76
C PHE A 109 -1.87 -16.12 1.08
N LEU A 110 -0.74 -16.80 1.26
CA LEU A 110 0.53 -16.43 0.61
C LEU A 110 0.45 -16.57 -0.92
N LEU A 111 -0.20 -17.62 -1.41
CA LEU A 111 -0.46 -17.79 -2.85
C LEU A 111 -1.32 -16.64 -3.40
N PHE A 112 -2.40 -16.29 -2.67
CA PHE A 112 -3.23 -15.14 -3.03
C PHE A 112 -2.42 -13.84 -3.08
N CYS A 113 -1.62 -13.56 -2.06
CA CYS A 113 -0.77 -12.37 -2.03
C CYS A 113 0.22 -12.35 -3.18
N TRP A 114 0.83 -13.48 -3.51
CA TRP A 114 1.76 -13.59 -4.62
C TRP A 114 1.11 -13.30 -5.97
N LEU A 115 -0.06 -13.90 -6.24
CA LEU A 115 -0.84 -13.64 -7.45
C LEU A 115 -1.30 -12.17 -7.52
N PHE A 116 -1.78 -11.64 -6.40
CA PHE A 116 -2.20 -10.24 -6.30
C PHE A 116 -1.05 -9.27 -6.60
N CYS A 117 0.14 -9.51 -6.02
CA CYS A 117 1.33 -8.71 -6.33
C CYS A 117 1.69 -8.76 -7.81
N GLY A 118 1.57 -9.94 -8.46
CA GLY A 118 1.78 -10.07 -9.91
C GLY A 118 0.83 -9.21 -10.74
N ILE A 119 -0.45 -9.20 -10.39
CA ILE A 119 -1.47 -8.37 -11.06
C ILE A 119 -1.18 -6.88 -10.85
N VAL A 120 -0.84 -6.48 -9.63
CA VAL A 120 -0.51 -5.08 -9.31
C VAL A 120 0.72 -4.62 -10.07
N ILE A 121 1.79 -5.43 -10.12
CA ILE A 121 3.00 -5.11 -10.88
C ILE A 121 2.69 -4.96 -12.36
N ALA A 122 1.90 -5.88 -12.93
CA ALA A 122 1.51 -5.80 -14.34
C ALA A 122 0.70 -4.53 -14.63
N ALA A 123 -0.27 -4.18 -13.79
CA ALA A 123 -1.08 -2.98 -13.95
C ALA A 123 -0.24 -1.69 -13.87
N PHE A 124 0.68 -1.61 -12.91
CA PHE A 124 1.57 -0.46 -12.81
C PHE A 124 2.60 -0.41 -13.95
N ALA A 125 3.12 -1.55 -14.39
CA ALA A 125 4.02 -1.61 -15.54
C ALA A 125 3.35 -1.09 -16.82
N ASP A 126 2.10 -1.49 -17.06
CA ASP A 126 1.32 -1.00 -18.20
C ASP A 126 1.07 0.51 -18.10
N MET A 127 0.69 1.00 -16.93
CA MET A 127 0.46 2.43 -16.69
C MET A 127 1.74 3.25 -16.90
N VAL A 128 2.88 2.78 -16.39
CA VAL A 128 4.18 3.42 -16.55
C VAL A 128 4.64 3.36 -18.02
N ALA A 129 4.46 2.22 -18.70
CA ALA A 129 4.79 2.08 -20.11
C ALA A 129 4.02 3.09 -20.96
N GLY A 130 2.74 3.33 -20.64
CA GLY A 130 1.93 4.37 -21.30
C GLY A 130 2.51 5.79 -21.19
N THR A 131 3.19 6.11 -20.09
CA THR A 131 3.82 7.43 -19.92
C THR A 131 5.07 7.64 -20.76
N PHE A 132 5.65 6.57 -21.28
CA PHE A 132 6.85 6.63 -22.14
C PHE A 132 6.54 6.37 -23.62
N ASN A 133 5.33 5.95 -23.93
CA ASN A 133 4.96 5.58 -25.28
C ASN A 133 4.76 6.83 -26.14
N ALA A 134 5.55 6.93 -27.22
CA ALA A 134 5.46 8.02 -28.19
C ALA A 134 4.59 7.65 -29.42
N PHE A 135 4.25 6.38 -29.60
CA PHE A 135 3.53 5.88 -30.77
C PHE A 135 2.19 5.25 -30.37
N GLY A 136 1.16 5.52 -31.13
CA GLY A 136 -0.13 4.84 -31.00
C GLY A 136 -0.08 3.41 -31.56
N THR A 137 -1.17 2.68 -31.40
CA THR A 137 -1.34 1.32 -31.92
C THR A 137 -1.31 1.26 -33.45
N ASP A 138 -1.54 2.38 -34.11
CA ASP A 138 -1.47 2.59 -35.55
C ASP A 138 -0.06 2.96 -36.06
N GLY A 139 0.91 3.07 -35.14
CA GLY A 139 2.28 3.48 -35.45
C GLY A 139 2.47 4.98 -35.66
N ALA A 140 1.42 5.80 -35.55
CA ALA A 140 1.50 7.24 -35.60
C ALA A 140 1.97 7.83 -34.26
N LEU A 141 2.57 9.03 -34.27
CA LEU A 141 2.94 9.76 -33.08
C LEU A 141 1.66 10.18 -32.33
N VAL A 142 1.61 9.85 -31.02
CA VAL A 142 0.54 10.35 -30.15
C VAL A 142 0.71 11.86 -29.88
N GLU A 143 -0.38 12.55 -29.56
CA GLU A 143 -0.36 13.98 -29.25
C GLU A 143 0.64 14.33 -28.13
N ALA A 144 0.81 13.44 -27.17
CA ALA A 144 1.75 13.58 -26.04
C ALA A 144 3.17 13.06 -26.33
N ALA A 145 3.53 12.71 -27.57
CA ALA A 145 4.80 12.07 -27.92
C ALA A 145 6.03 12.83 -27.39
N GLN A 146 6.05 14.17 -27.51
CA GLN A 146 7.16 14.99 -27.01
C GLN A 146 7.26 14.97 -25.49
N THR A 147 6.13 15.07 -24.79
CA THR A 147 6.06 15.02 -23.33
C THR A 147 6.47 13.63 -22.81
N ASN A 148 6.02 12.58 -23.48
CA ASN A 148 6.36 11.20 -23.13
C ASN A 148 7.86 10.91 -23.37
N GLY A 149 8.43 11.43 -24.45
CA GLY A 149 9.86 11.36 -24.70
C GLY A 149 10.70 12.09 -23.64
N ALA A 150 10.26 13.28 -23.22
CA ALA A 150 10.89 14.02 -22.15
C ALA A 150 10.81 13.27 -20.80
N ALA A 151 9.66 12.66 -20.46
CA ALA A 151 9.50 11.84 -19.28
C ALA A 151 10.45 10.63 -19.28
N GLY A 152 10.61 9.98 -20.43
CA GLY A 152 11.57 8.87 -20.60
C GLY A 152 13.02 9.33 -20.37
N MET A 153 13.42 10.45 -20.96
CA MET A 153 14.76 11.02 -20.78
C MET A 153 15.06 11.35 -19.32
N VAL A 154 14.15 12.03 -18.65
CA VAL A 154 14.29 12.38 -17.21
C VAL A 154 14.40 11.12 -16.36
N SER A 155 13.60 10.09 -16.61
CA SER A 155 13.66 8.83 -15.87
C SER A 155 15.00 8.11 -16.06
N ILE A 156 15.55 8.09 -17.27
CA ILE A 156 16.88 7.54 -17.55
C ILE A 156 17.95 8.33 -16.78
N MET A 157 17.88 9.65 -16.80
CA MET A 157 18.82 10.49 -16.04
C MET A 157 18.76 10.21 -14.54
N PHE A 158 17.57 10.05 -13.98
CA PHE A 158 17.41 9.67 -12.57
C PHE A 158 18.04 8.30 -12.26
N MET A 159 17.86 7.31 -13.13
CA MET A 159 18.51 6.00 -12.95
C MET A 159 20.03 6.11 -13.00
N VAL A 160 20.58 6.90 -13.92
CA VAL A 160 22.03 7.13 -14.00
C VAL A 160 22.52 7.83 -12.74
N PHE A 161 21.83 8.85 -12.26
CA PHE A 161 22.21 9.54 -11.02
C PHE A 161 22.11 8.62 -9.80
N ALA A 162 21.10 7.77 -9.71
CA ALA A 162 21.00 6.79 -8.63
C ALA A 162 22.16 5.80 -8.61
N VAL A 163 22.68 5.39 -9.78
CA VAL A 163 23.86 4.53 -9.86
C VAL A 163 25.15 5.26 -9.51
N VAL A 164 25.25 6.54 -9.86
CA VAL A 164 26.49 7.33 -9.63
C VAL A 164 26.58 7.84 -8.19
N PHE A 165 25.48 8.20 -7.55
CA PHE A 165 25.42 8.85 -6.24
C PHE A 165 24.79 7.98 -5.13
N GLY A 166 24.17 6.86 -5.45
CA GLY A 166 23.58 5.88 -4.51
C GLY A 166 24.58 4.83 -4.13
#